data_47d66b41b39b538f3b1e8b896fd4fb19
#
_entry.id   47d66b41b39b538f3b1e8b896fd4fb19
#
_cell.length_a   1.000
_cell.length_b   1.000
_cell.length_c   1.000
_cell.angle_alpha   90.00
_cell.angle_beta   90.00
_cell.angle_gamma   90.00
#
_symmetry.space_group_name_H-M   'P 1'
#
loop_
_entity.id
_entity.type
_entity.pdbx_description
1 polymer ?
#
loop_
_entity_poly.entity_id
_entity_poly.type
_entity_poly.pdbx_seq_one_letter_code
_entity_poly.pdbx_strand_id
1 'polypeptide(L)'
;MVIENIQLRQQHDTDRRFNRFTHNFKKKKLTETIIRRGLRLGFRIKKVNPAYTSVIGRFKYMKKYGLSVHESAAFVIGRRGLGYRERLPKELIDTIKTKVKRHLVALLGSMEESYKQSRSGKKQRQYIAMMLRKIENFKQEHEWSLWNILHKFCWMNQYQIQLKEV
;
A
#
# COMPACT_ATOMS: atom_id res chain seq x y z
N MET A 1 3.64 16.24 17.10
CA MET A 1 4.18 14.94 16.63
C MET A 1 3.10 14.17 15.88
N VAL A 2 3.42 13.56 14.74
CA VAL A 2 2.48 12.76 13.96
C VAL A 2 2.90 11.29 14.06
N ILE A 3 1.94 10.40 14.29
CA ILE A 3 2.17 8.96 14.39
C ILE A 3 1.14 8.18 13.58
N GLU A 4 1.48 6.98 13.19
CA GLU A 4 0.57 6.06 12.50
C GLU A 4 -0.53 5.54 13.45
N ASN A 5 -1.77 5.50 12.95
CA ASN A 5 -2.86 4.81 13.63
C ASN A 5 -2.90 3.35 13.17
N ILE A 6 -2.00 2.54 13.70
CA ILE A 6 -1.91 1.13 13.36
C ILE A 6 -2.96 0.35 14.13
N GLN A 7 -3.93 -0.20 13.41
CA GLN A 7 -4.89 -1.19 13.94
C GLN A 7 -4.48 -2.57 13.45
N LEU A 8 -4.05 -3.42 14.37
CA LEU A 8 -3.77 -4.82 14.06
C LEU A 8 -5.11 -5.55 13.95
N ARG A 9 -5.47 -5.97 12.75
CA ARG A 9 -6.63 -6.86 12.52
C ARG A 9 -6.15 -8.30 12.59
N GLN A 10 -6.98 -9.18 13.14
CA GLN A 10 -6.74 -10.63 13.07
C GLN A 10 -6.77 -11.04 11.59
N GLN A 11 -5.76 -11.76 11.15
CA GLN A 11 -5.72 -12.36 9.83
C GLN A 11 -6.28 -13.78 9.93
N HIS A 12 -7.40 -14.03 9.27
CA HIS A 12 -8.07 -15.32 9.30
C HIS A 12 -7.29 -16.44 8.58
N ASP A 13 -6.31 -16.06 7.75
CA ASP A 13 -5.50 -16.99 6.93
C ASP A 13 -4.17 -17.36 7.57
N THR A 14 -3.92 -16.94 8.83
CA THR A 14 -2.66 -17.22 9.55
C THR A 14 -2.92 -18.05 10.81
N ASP A 15 -1.89 -18.85 11.20
CA ASP A 15 -1.94 -19.68 12.38
C ASP A 15 -2.30 -18.88 13.64
N ARG A 16 -3.05 -19.51 14.56
CA ARG A 16 -3.43 -18.94 15.87
C ARG A 16 -2.22 -18.48 16.68
N ARG A 17 -1.07 -19.17 16.56
CA ARG A 17 0.18 -18.81 17.25
C ARG A 17 0.74 -17.50 16.70
N PHE A 18 0.73 -17.32 15.37
CA PHE A 18 1.18 -16.09 14.72
C PHE A 18 0.26 -14.91 15.08
N ASN A 19 -1.06 -15.11 15.08
CA ASN A 19 -2.02 -14.09 15.51
C ASN A 19 -1.81 -13.69 16.98
N ARG A 20 -1.59 -14.67 17.89
CA ARG A 20 -1.27 -14.41 19.30
C ARG A 20 0.05 -13.65 19.45
N PHE A 21 1.08 -14.02 18.68
CA PHE A 21 2.37 -13.33 18.67
C PHE A 21 2.25 -11.90 18.18
N THR A 22 1.53 -11.65 17.08
CA THR A 22 1.30 -10.30 16.55
C THR A 22 0.42 -9.43 17.45
N HIS A 23 -0.57 -10.01 18.14
CA HIS A 23 -1.38 -9.31 19.12
C HIS A 23 -0.62 -8.95 20.40
N ASN A 24 0.25 -9.84 20.86
CA ASN A 24 1.14 -9.61 22.02
C ASN A 24 2.37 -8.78 21.63
N PHE A 25 2.57 -8.49 20.35
CA PHE A 25 3.70 -7.72 19.90
C PHE A 25 3.68 -6.35 20.56
N LYS A 26 4.82 -5.99 21.16
CA LYS A 26 5.06 -4.79 21.97
C LYS A 26 4.73 -3.45 21.28
N LYS A 27 4.20 -3.47 20.02
CA LYS A 27 3.83 -2.27 19.25
C LYS A 27 2.83 -1.38 19.97
N LYS A 28 1.79 -1.96 20.59
CA LYS A 28 0.80 -1.19 21.34
C LYS A 28 1.47 -0.47 22.52
N LYS A 29 2.23 -1.23 23.32
CA LYS A 29 2.96 -0.71 24.49
C LYS A 29 4.01 0.33 24.08
N LEU A 30 4.76 0.08 22.99
CA LEU A 30 5.73 1.02 22.45
C LEU A 30 5.05 2.32 21.98
N THR A 31 3.97 2.22 21.20
CA THR A 31 3.21 3.38 20.75
C THR A 31 2.65 4.19 21.92
N GLU A 32 2.08 3.54 22.92
CA GLU A 32 1.60 4.19 24.14
C GLU A 32 2.73 4.90 24.91
N THR A 33 3.89 4.26 25.01
CA THR A 33 5.07 4.86 25.67
C THR A 33 5.55 6.10 24.91
N ILE A 34 5.62 6.04 23.58
CA ILE A 34 5.99 7.18 22.73
C ILE A 34 4.97 8.32 22.92
N ILE A 35 3.68 8.01 22.91
CA ILE A 35 2.62 9.02 23.12
C ILE A 35 2.77 9.67 24.50
N ARG A 36 2.89 8.87 25.58
CA ARG A 36 3.03 9.41 26.92
C ARG A 36 4.26 10.30 27.07
N ARG A 37 5.39 9.89 26.48
CA ARG A 37 6.61 10.70 26.50
C ARG A 37 6.44 12.00 25.71
N GLY A 38 5.82 11.92 24.53
CA GLY A 38 5.54 13.11 23.71
C GLY A 38 4.63 14.12 24.44
N LEU A 39 3.57 13.63 25.09
CA LEU A 39 2.65 14.48 25.88
C LEU A 39 3.38 15.15 27.05
N ARG A 40 4.25 14.42 27.80
CA ARG A 40 5.05 14.97 28.88
C ARG A 40 6.01 16.07 28.39
N LEU A 41 6.48 15.99 27.14
CA LEU A 41 7.33 17.00 26.51
C LEU A 41 6.53 18.15 25.87
N GLY A 42 5.21 18.21 26.08
CA GLY A 42 4.34 19.26 25.53
C GLY A 42 3.97 19.10 24.06
N PHE A 43 4.28 17.95 23.42
CA PHE A 43 3.92 17.74 22.02
C PHE A 43 2.41 17.45 21.85
N ARG A 44 1.79 18.10 20.89
CA ARG A 44 0.47 17.66 20.40
C ARG A 44 0.63 16.38 19.55
N ILE A 45 -0.14 15.34 19.85
CA ILE A 45 -0.11 14.07 19.14
C ILE A 45 -1.26 13.99 18.15
N LYS A 46 -0.93 13.72 16.88
CA LYS A 46 -1.92 13.47 15.83
C LYS A 46 -1.71 12.07 15.25
N LYS A 47 -2.77 11.25 15.28
CA LYS A 47 -2.78 9.92 14.65
C LYS A 47 -3.30 10.03 13.23
N VAL A 48 -2.63 9.40 12.27
CA VAL A 48 -3.00 9.40 10.85
C VAL A 48 -3.10 7.99 10.30
N ASN A 49 -3.93 7.81 9.27
CA ASN A 49 -4.08 6.53 8.60
C ASN A 49 -2.77 6.14 7.88
N PRO A 50 -2.17 4.96 8.15
CA PRO A 50 -0.92 4.51 7.55
C PRO A 50 -1.09 3.89 6.15
N ALA A 51 -2.31 3.71 5.65
CA ALA A 51 -2.54 3.00 4.39
C ALA A 51 -1.78 3.64 3.22
N TYR A 52 -1.10 2.81 2.45
CA TYR A 52 -0.34 3.15 1.24
C TYR A 52 0.83 4.13 1.44
N THR A 53 1.24 4.45 2.66
CA THR A 53 2.33 5.42 2.91
C THR A 53 3.64 4.99 2.25
N SER A 54 4.00 3.70 2.34
CA SER A 54 5.21 3.16 1.70
C SER A 54 5.15 3.22 0.17
N VAL A 55 3.99 2.94 -0.43
CA VAL A 55 3.81 3.01 -1.89
C VAL A 55 3.88 4.45 -2.37
N ILE A 56 3.14 5.34 -1.70
CA ILE A 56 3.15 6.77 -2.01
C ILE A 56 4.56 7.34 -1.85
N GLY A 57 5.22 7.03 -0.73
CA GLY A 57 6.59 7.44 -0.46
C GLY A 57 7.54 7.02 -1.57
N ARG A 58 7.50 5.71 -1.92
CA ARG A 58 8.34 5.12 -2.96
C ARG A 58 8.19 5.82 -4.31
N PHE A 59 6.97 6.04 -4.78
CA PHE A 59 6.72 6.59 -6.11
C PHE A 59 6.82 8.10 -6.20
N LYS A 60 6.58 8.85 -5.10
CA LYS A 60 6.57 10.32 -5.15
C LYS A 60 7.82 10.96 -4.56
N TYR A 61 8.39 10.38 -3.51
CA TYR A 61 9.33 11.11 -2.67
C TYR A 61 10.71 10.47 -2.57
N MET A 62 10.79 9.13 -2.67
CA MET A 62 12.05 8.41 -2.52
C MET A 62 13.13 8.94 -3.48
N LYS A 63 12.85 8.95 -4.79
CA LYS A 63 13.80 9.44 -5.81
C LYS A 63 13.99 10.95 -5.72
N LYS A 64 12.90 11.70 -5.52
CA LYS A 64 12.92 13.17 -5.50
C LYS A 64 13.81 13.75 -4.42
N TYR A 65 13.88 13.09 -3.26
CA TYR A 65 14.61 13.60 -2.08
C TYR A 65 15.74 12.67 -1.62
N GLY A 66 16.08 11.63 -2.38
CA GLY A 66 17.12 10.68 -2.00
C GLY A 66 16.80 9.87 -0.73
N LEU A 67 15.51 9.65 -0.44
CA LEU A 67 15.07 9.00 0.78
C LEU A 67 15.03 7.48 0.61
N SER A 68 15.25 6.75 1.70
CA SER A 68 14.93 5.33 1.77
C SER A 68 13.41 5.09 1.73
N VAL A 69 12.99 3.84 1.54
CA VAL A 69 11.55 3.46 1.55
C VAL A 69 10.89 3.82 2.88
N HIS A 70 11.58 3.64 3.99
CA HIS A 70 11.06 3.93 5.34
C HIS A 70 10.97 5.43 5.60
N GLU A 71 12.00 6.18 5.24
CA GLU A 71 12.00 7.65 5.37
C GLU A 71 10.93 8.30 4.50
N SER A 72 10.77 7.82 3.27
CA SER A 72 9.73 8.32 2.37
C SER A 72 8.32 8.00 2.88
N ALA A 73 8.11 6.84 3.50
CA ALA A 73 6.84 6.52 4.17
C ALA A 73 6.58 7.44 5.37
N ALA A 74 7.61 7.66 6.21
CA ALA A 74 7.52 8.60 7.34
C ALA A 74 7.23 10.03 6.87
N PHE A 75 7.83 10.46 5.77
CA PHE A 75 7.55 11.76 5.14
C PHE A 75 6.06 11.89 4.74
N VAL A 76 5.47 10.85 4.13
CA VAL A 76 4.03 10.83 3.80
C VAL A 76 3.17 10.91 5.06
N ILE A 77 3.55 10.25 6.14
CA ILE A 77 2.86 10.30 7.44
C ILE A 77 2.88 11.73 7.98
N GLY A 78 4.05 12.37 7.98
CA GLY A 78 4.21 13.78 8.38
C GLY A 78 3.33 14.71 7.56
N ARG A 79 3.32 14.57 6.24
CA ARG A 79 2.47 15.36 5.33
C ARG A 79 0.98 15.19 5.62
N ARG A 80 0.51 13.96 5.86
CA ARG A 80 -0.88 13.70 6.28
C ARG A 80 -1.22 14.35 7.61
N GLY A 81 -0.26 14.38 8.53
CA GLY A 81 -0.39 15.08 9.79
C GLY A 81 -0.64 16.57 9.62
N LEU A 82 -0.01 17.17 8.62
CA LEU A 82 -0.17 18.57 8.23
C LEU A 82 -1.42 18.83 7.36
N GLY A 83 -2.20 17.79 7.02
CA GLY A 83 -3.42 17.93 6.24
C GLY A 83 -3.24 17.82 4.71
N TYR A 84 -2.02 17.55 4.23
CA TYR A 84 -1.80 17.36 2.80
C TYR A 84 -2.44 16.08 2.28
N ARG A 85 -3.04 16.16 1.09
CA ARG A 85 -3.58 15.01 0.34
C ARG A 85 -2.57 14.57 -0.71
N GLU A 86 -2.44 13.26 -0.87
CA GLU A 86 -1.50 12.64 -1.81
C GLU A 86 -2.21 12.28 -3.12
N ARG A 87 -2.22 13.23 -4.06
CA ARG A 87 -2.75 12.99 -5.41
C ARG A 87 -1.75 12.18 -6.24
N LEU A 88 -2.25 11.39 -7.19
CA LEU A 88 -1.41 10.70 -8.15
C LEU A 88 -0.85 11.69 -9.18
N PRO A 89 0.47 11.66 -9.44
CA PRO A 89 1.05 12.38 -10.58
C PRO A 89 0.52 11.84 -11.91
N LYS A 90 0.47 12.68 -12.93
CA LYS A 90 -0.02 12.29 -14.27
C LYS A 90 0.80 11.14 -14.87
N GLU A 91 2.12 11.17 -14.72
CA GLU A 91 3.05 10.15 -15.20
C GLU A 91 2.75 8.78 -14.59
N LEU A 92 2.35 8.77 -13.32
CA LEU A 92 1.99 7.55 -12.61
C LEU A 92 0.63 7.01 -13.07
N ILE A 93 -0.29 7.90 -13.37
CA ILE A 93 -1.58 7.57 -13.98
C ILE A 93 -1.37 6.88 -15.33
N ASP A 94 -0.54 7.45 -16.19
CA ASP A 94 -0.22 6.89 -17.49
C ASP A 94 0.49 5.53 -17.37
N THR A 95 1.38 5.40 -16.39
CA THR A 95 2.00 4.11 -16.06
C THR A 95 0.97 3.05 -15.64
N ILE A 96 -0.03 3.40 -14.84
CA ILE A 96 -1.11 2.48 -14.46
C ILE A 96 -1.90 2.06 -15.70
N LYS A 97 -2.31 3.01 -16.52
CA LYS A 97 -3.13 2.76 -17.71
C LYS A 97 -2.42 1.92 -18.77
N THR A 98 -1.11 2.05 -18.89
CA THR A 98 -0.31 1.37 -19.92
C THR A 98 0.38 0.13 -19.37
N LYS A 99 1.40 0.31 -18.53
CA LYS A 99 2.27 -0.79 -18.05
C LYS A 99 1.53 -1.75 -17.13
N VAL A 100 0.79 -1.23 -16.13
CA VAL A 100 0.07 -2.08 -15.18
C VAL A 100 -1.06 -2.82 -15.87
N LYS A 101 -1.84 -2.14 -16.71
CA LYS A 101 -2.91 -2.76 -17.49
C LYS A 101 -2.37 -3.88 -18.38
N ARG A 102 -1.32 -3.63 -19.16
CA ARG A 102 -0.68 -4.63 -20.02
C ARG A 102 -0.22 -5.86 -19.24
N HIS A 103 0.42 -5.64 -18.09
CA HIS A 103 0.89 -6.74 -17.23
C HIS A 103 -0.28 -7.59 -16.69
N LEU A 104 -1.34 -6.95 -16.21
CA LEU A 104 -2.53 -7.66 -15.71
C LEU A 104 -3.23 -8.47 -16.79
N VAL A 105 -3.31 -7.94 -18.02
CA VAL A 105 -3.86 -8.66 -19.18
C VAL A 105 -2.97 -9.86 -19.55
N ALA A 106 -1.65 -9.67 -19.61
CA ALA A 106 -0.70 -10.75 -19.87
C ALA A 106 -0.78 -11.85 -18.80
N LEU A 107 -0.90 -11.46 -17.52
CA LEU A 107 -1.05 -12.42 -16.40
C LEU A 107 -2.34 -13.25 -16.54
N LEU A 108 -3.45 -12.66 -16.96
CA LEU A 108 -4.69 -13.42 -17.23
C LEU A 108 -4.51 -14.42 -18.38
N GLY A 109 -3.81 -14.01 -19.44
CA GLY A 109 -3.54 -14.87 -20.60
C GLY A 109 -2.59 -16.04 -20.30
N SER A 110 -1.62 -15.82 -19.42
CA SER A 110 -0.61 -16.85 -19.06
C SER A 110 -1.07 -17.87 -18.01
N MET A 111 -2.26 -17.72 -17.43
CA MET A 111 -2.78 -18.66 -16.44
C MET A 111 -3.16 -19.98 -17.12
N GLU A 112 -2.65 -21.10 -16.61
CA GLU A 112 -3.05 -22.45 -17.07
C GLU A 112 -4.54 -22.72 -16.83
N GLU A 113 -5.18 -23.45 -17.72
CA GLU A 113 -6.60 -23.76 -17.62
C GLU A 113 -6.93 -24.58 -16.37
N SER A 114 -6.07 -25.52 -15.99
CA SER A 114 -6.18 -26.30 -14.75
C SER A 114 -6.21 -25.40 -13.52
N TYR A 115 -5.33 -24.40 -13.47
CA TYR A 115 -5.27 -23.44 -12.39
C TYR A 115 -6.47 -22.48 -12.39
N LYS A 116 -6.94 -22.05 -13.57
CA LYS A 116 -8.12 -21.18 -13.71
C LYS A 116 -9.37 -21.81 -13.10
N GLN A 117 -9.52 -23.13 -13.16
CA GLN A 117 -10.64 -23.87 -12.59
C GLN A 117 -10.53 -24.05 -11.07
N SER A 118 -9.33 -23.94 -10.50
CA SER A 118 -9.14 -24.06 -9.06
C SER A 118 -9.82 -22.92 -8.30
N ARG A 119 -10.12 -23.13 -7.02
CA ARG A 119 -10.68 -22.08 -6.12
C ARG A 119 -9.75 -20.85 -6.03
N SER A 120 -8.45 -21.08 -6.00
CA SER A 120 -7.44 -20.00 -5.94
C SER A 120 -7.40 -19.23 -7.26
N GLY A 121 -7.36 -19.92 -8.40
CA GLY A 121 -7.35 -19.32 -9.73
C GLY A 121 -8.61 -18.49 -10.01
N LYS A 122 -9.79 -18.98 -9.63
CA LYS A 122 -11.04 -18.21 -9.74
C LYS A 122 -10.98 -16.91 -8.95
N LYS A 123 -10.51 -16.94 -7.70
CA LYS A 123 -10.33 -15.73 -6.88
C LYS A 123 -9.33 -14.75 -7.50
N GLN A 124 -8.19 -15.25 -8.01
CA GLN A 124 -7.18 -14.42 -8.65
C GLN A 124 -7.69 -13.77 -9.93
N ARG A 125 -8.39 -14.50 -10.79
CA ARG A 125 -9.03 -13.96 -12.00
C ARG A 125 -10.03 -12.84 -11.66
N GLN A 126 -10.94 -13.09 -10.71
CA GLN A 126 -11.89 -12.07 -10.26
C GLN A 126 -11.19 -10.82 -9.74
N TYR A 127 -10.12 -11.01 -9.00
CA TYR A 127 -9.33 -9.90 -8.46
C TYR A 127 -8.65 -9.08 -9.55
N ILE A 128 -8.01 -9.74 -10.55
CA ILE A 128 -7.39 -9.06 -11.69
C ILE A 128 -8.46 -8.34 -12.54
N ALA A 129 -9.59 -8.97 -12.81
CA ALA A 129 -10.71 -8.37 -13.54
C ALA A 129 -11.23 -7.11 -12.83
N MET A 130 -11.35 -7.15 -11.50
CA MET A 130 -11.73 -5.98 -10.71
C MET A 130 -10.70 -4.85 -10.84
N MET A 131 -9.40 -5.14 -10.82
CA MET A 131 -8.36 -4.13 -11.01
C MET A 131 -8.41 -3.51 -12.41
N LEU A 132 -8.58 -4.34 -13.44
CA LEU A 132 -8.72 -3.86 -14.84
C LEU A 132 -9.92 -2.94 -14.99
N ARG A 133 -11.09 -3.32 -14.46
CA ARG A 133 -12.29 -2.49 -14.46
C ARG A 133 -12.05 -1.12 -13.80
N LYS A 134 -11.34 -1.09 -12.67
CA LYS A 134 -10.99 0.17 -11.99
C LYS A 134 -10.05 1.04 -12.81
N ILE A 135 -9.12 0.44 -13.57
CA ILE A 135 -8.23 1.18 -14.47
C ILE A 135 -9.01 1.77 -15.64
N GLU A 136 -10.01 1.05 -16.17
CA GLU A 136 -10.87 1.51 -17.26
C GLU A 136 -11.78 2.66 -16.83
N ASN A 137 -12.37 2.54 -15.65
CA ASN A 137 -13.25 3.56 -15.07
C ASN A 137 -12.50 4.62 -14.26
N PHE A 138 -11.24 4.86 -14.59
CA PHE A 138 -10.30 5.70 -13.86
C PHE A 138 -10.88 7.06 -13.41
N LYS A 139 -11.65 7.76 -14.25
CA LYS A 139 -12.22 9.08 -13.94
C LYS A 139 -13.23 9.05 -12.79
N GLN A 140 -13.85 7.90 -12.55
CA GLN A 140 -14.86 7.68 -11.51
C GLN A 140 -14.25 7.09 -10.23
N GLU A 141 -13.00 6.62 -10.29
CA GLU A 141 -12.35 5.96 -9.18
C GLU A 141 -11.70 6.96 -8.21
N HIS A 142 -11.88 6.70 -6.94
CA HIS A 142 -11.20 7.45 -5.89
C HIS A 142 -9.69 7.18 -5.91
N GLU A 143 -8.86 8.19 -5.64
CA GLU A 143 -7.39 8.07 -5.64
C GLU A 143 -6.84 6.90 -4.79
N TRP A 144 -7.52 6.56 -3.69
CA TRP A 144 -7.15 5.41 -2.85
C TRP A 144 -7.26 4.07 -3.58
N SER A 145 -8.24 3.93 -4.49
CA SER A 145 -8.37 2.74 -5.34
C SER A 145 -7.17 2.57 -6.24
N LEU A 146 -6.65 3.68 -6.76
CA LEU A 146 -5.48 3.67 -7.64
C LEU A 146 -4.18 3.39 -6.88
N TRP A 147 -4.01 3.96 -5.69
CA TRP A 147 -2.92 3.59 -4.79
C TRP A 147 -2.99 2.12 -4.37
N ASN A 148 -4.20 1.57 -4.19
CA ASN A 148 -4.37 0.14 -3.94
C ASN A 148 -3.90 -0.71 -5.13
N ILE A 149 -4.25 -0.33 -6.37
CA ILE A 149 -3.79 -1.04 -7.58
C ILE A 149 -2.27 -1.06 -7.63
N LEU A 150 -1.60 0.07 -7.43
CA LEU A 150 -0.14 0.14 -7.38
C LEU A 150 0.45 -0.70 -6.24
N HIS A 151 -0.14 -0.65 -5.06
CA HIS A 151 0.30 -1.46 -3.93
C HIS A 151 0.23 -2.96 -4.26
N LYS A 152 -0.88 -3.41 -4.82
CA LYS A 152 -1.07 -4.82 -5.18
C LYS A 152 -0.18 -5.23 -6.35
N PHE A 153 -0.02 -4.37 -7.33
CA PHE A 153 0.90 -4.61 -8.43
C PHE A 153 2.34 -4.77 -7.94
N CYS A 154 2.81 -3.91 -7.03
CA CYS A 154 4.12 -4.06 -6.39
C CYS A 154 4.24 -5.39 -5.61
N TRP A 155 3.18 -5.83 -4.95
CA TRP A 155 3.15 -7.10 -4.20
C TRP A 155 3.19 -8.32 -5.12
N MET A 156 2.44 -8.30 -6.22
CA MET A 156 2.40 -9.41 -7.20
C MET A 156 3.74 -9.58 -7.92
N ASN A 157 4.52 -8.50 -8.03
CA ASN A 157 5.81 -8.47 -8.73
C ASN A 157 7.00 -8.33 -7.78
N GLN A 158 6.94 -8.91 -6.59
CA GLN A 158 7.98 -8.79 -5.56
C GLN A 158 9.42 -9.16 -6.02
N TYR A 159 9.58 -9.76 -7.20
CA TYR A 159 10.87 -10.18 -7.75
C TYR A 159 11.30 -9.50 -9.06
N GLN A 160 10.49 -8.65 -9.70
CA GLN A 160 10.83 -8.13 -11.04
C GLN A 160 10.52 -6.66 -11.32
N ILE A 161 10.09 -5.85 -10.39
CA ILE A 161 9.96 -4.42 -10.67
C ILE A 161 11.22 -3.67 -10.23
N GLN A 162 12.27 -3.85 -10.96
CA GLN A 162 13.01 -2.68 -11.40
C GLN A 162 12.10 -1.95 -12.40
N LEU A 163 11.25 -1.07 -11.91
CA LEU A 163 10.75 0.02 -12.72
C LEU A 163 12.01 0.75 -13.16
N LYS A 164 12.50 0.36 -14.34
CA LYS A 164 13.50 1.15 -15.04
C LYS A 164 13.00 2.57 -14.99
N GLU A 165 13.76 3.33 -14.32
CA GLU A 165 13.79 4.77 -14.14
C GLU A 165 12.98 5.54 -15.18
N VAL A 166 11.96 6.21 -14.70
CA VAL A 166 11.44 7.42 -15.34
C VAL A 166 12.29 8.58 -14.87
#